data_5bfb37aa3aeb271f514a5734fd1dea79
#
_entry.id   5bfb37aa3aeb271f514a5734fd1dea79
#
_cell.length_a   1.000
_cell.length_b   1.000
_cell.length_c   1.000
_cell.angle_alpha   90.00
_cell.angle_beta   90.00
_cell.angle_gamma   90.00
#
_symmetry.space_group_name_H-M   'P 1'
#
loop_
_entity.id
_entity.type
_entity.pdbx_description
1 polymer ?
#
loop_
_entity_poly.entity_id
_entity_poly.type
_entity_poly.pdbx_seq_one_letter_code
_entity_poly.pdbx_strand_id
1 'polypeptide(L)'
;MSVASLGSRLVPRADTALVAALRADLEAADLTVVAVEDLLGPVAAAALHREQPVAALRATAPDHAGTGPLPTLVRHLLLGAAVDRGALDRALPRLGTAGAERLGLVAAAGRGADDAVRPLIDLRPYAARDAAGAVGWWLASDLGETATGAALPADHVLGVG
;
A
#
# COMPACT_ATOMS: atom_id res chain seq x y z
N MET A 1 29.33 25.20 -8.23
CA MET A 1 28.48 24.15 -8.83
C MET A 1 28.07 23.20 -7.70
N SER A 2 26.85 23.40 -7.18
CA SER A 2 26.33 22.61 -6.06
C SER A 2 25.82 21.29 -6.63
N VAL A 3 26.43 20.18 -6.25
CA VAL A 3 25.93 18.83 -6.55
C VAL A 3 24.65 18.66 -5.72
N ALA A 4 23.50 18.70 -6.39
CA ALA A 4 22.24 18.39 -5.75
C ALA A 4 22.37 17.03 -5.05
N SER A 5 22.11 17.03 -3.74
CA SER A 5 22.02 15.85 -2.90
C SER A 5 21.03 14.88 -3.56
N LEU A 6 21.53 13.78 -4.09
CA LEU A 6 20.71 12.62 -4.46
C LEU A 6 19.95 12.23 -3.19
N GLY A 7 18.66 12.50 -3.19
CA GLY A 7 17.77 12.16 -2.08
C GLY A 7 17.99 10.70 -1.72
N SER A 8 18.42 10.45 -0.49
CA SER A 8 18.65 9.11 0.02
C SER A 8 17.33 8.34 -0.10
N ARG A 9 17.28 7.38 -1.02
CA ARG A 9 16.14 6.48 -1.21
C ARG A 9 15.87 5.79 0.11
N LEU A 10 14.66 5.95 0.62
CA LEU A 10 14.24 5.30 1.86
C LEU A 10 14.01 3.81 1.53
N VAL A 11 15.02 2.98 1.80
CA VAL A 11 14.90 1.52 1.69
C VAL A 11 14.11 1.04 2.90
N PRO A 12 13.06 0.20 2.69
CA PRO A 12 12.33 -0.42 3.80
C PRO A 12 13.29 -1.13 4.77
N ARG A 13 13.04 -0.99 6.07
CA ARG A 13 13.89 -1.58 7.12
C ARG A 13 13.35 -2.94 7.52
N ALA A 14 14.23 -3.91 7.66
CA ALA A 14 13.90 -5.25 8.14
C ALA A 14 13.93 -5.32 9.68
N ASP A 15 12.93 -4.74 10.35
CA ASP A 15 12.68 -4.96 11.78
C ASP A 15 11.71 -6.12 11.93
N THR A 16 12.20 -7.26 12.42
CA THR A 16 11.42 -8.52 12.48
C THR A 16 10.13 -8.38 13.29
N ALA A 17 10.16 -7.62 14.40
CA ALA A 17 8.97 -7.43 15.23
C ALA A 17 7.91 -6.58 14.52
N LEU A 18 8.33 -5.51 13.86
CA LEU A 18 7.42 -4.65 13.08
C LEU A 18 6.89 -5.36 11.84
N VAL A 19 7.71 -6.16 11.16
CA VAL A 19 7.27 -6.99 10.02
C VAL A 19 6.24 -8.03 10.47
N ALA A 20 6.44 -8.66 11.64
CA ALA A 20 5.45 -9.59 12.19
C ALA A 20 4.11 -8.89 12.55
N ALA A 21 4.17 -7.67 13.11
CA ALA A 21 2.98 -6.86 13.38
C ALA A 21 2.26 -6.47 12.08
N LEU A 22 3.01 -6.01 11.06
CA LEU A 22 2.46 -5.72 9.73
C LEU A 22 1.73 -6.93 9.16
N ARG A 23 2.41 -8.08 9.13
CA ARG A 23 1.84 -9.32 8.60
C ARG A 23 0.53 -9.67 9.30
N ALA A 24 0.49 -9.62 10.63
CA ALA A 24 -0.70 -9.95 11.40
C ALA A 24 -1.87 -8.97 11.12
N ASP A 25 -1.57 -7.68 10.85
CA ASP A 25 -2.59 -6.70 10.48
C ASP A 25 -3.10 -6.92 9.04
N LEU A 26 -2.22 -7.23 8.09
CA LEU A 26 -2.61 -7.54 6.70
C LEU A 26 -3.47 -8.80 6.64
N GLU A 27 -3.11 -9.84 7.40
CA GLU A 27 -3.92 -11.07 7.54
C GLU A 27 -5.30 -10.76 8.16
N ALA A 28 -5.34 -9.96 9.23
CA ALA A 28 -6.58 -9.59 9.90
C ALA A 28 -7.50 -8.70 9.02
N ALA A 29 -6.92 -7.91 8.13
CA ALA A 29 -7.64 -7.10 7.16
C ALA A 29 -8.09 -7.89 5.92
N ASP A 30 -7.70 -9.17 5.80
CA ASP A 30 -7.91 -10.01 4.62
C ASP A 30 -7.35 -9.36 3.33
N LEU A 31 -6.15 -8.76 3.42
CA LEU A 31 -5.50 -8.18 2.24
C LEU A 31 -4.96 -9.31 1.34
N THR A 32 -5.86 -9.94 0.61
CA THR A 32 -5.60 -11.04 -0.34
C THR A 32 -5.95 -10.61 -1.76
N VAL A 33 -5.44 -11.33 -2.76
CA VAL A 33 -5.78 -11.07 -4.18
C VAL A 33 -7.29 -11.13 -4.39
N VAL A 34 -7.94 -12.18 -3.86
CA VAL A 34 -9.39 -12.39 -4.03
C VAL A 34 -10.18 -11.27 -3.37
N ALA A 35 -9.87 -10.93 -2.12
CA ALA A 35 -10.60 -9.88 -1.40
C ALA A 35 -10.41 -8.49 -2.04
N VAL A 36 -9.24 -8.21 -2.61
CA VAL A 36 -9.00 -6.97 -3.39
C VAL A 36 -9.84 -6.95 -4.66
N GLU A 37 -9.88 -8.04 -5.42
CA GLU A 37 -10.70 -8.16 -6.63
C GLU A 37 -12.20 -8.02 -6.33
N ASP A 38 -12.68 -8.67 -5.26
CA ASP A 38 -14.07 -8.58 -4.80
C ASP A 38 -14.43 -7.14 -4.38
N LEU A 39 -13.54 -6.46 -3.64
CA LEU A 39 -13.73 -5.07 -3.23
C LEU A 39 -13.82 -4.13 -4.43
N LEU A 40 -12.93 -4.28 -5.39
CA LEU A 40 -12.87 -3.42 -6.58
C LEU A 40 -14.01 -3.69 -7.55
N GLY A 41 -14.44 -4.93 -7.63
CA GLY A 41 -15.36 -5.41 -8.65
C GLY A 41 -14.73 -5.48 -10.05
N PRO A 42 -15.39 -6.14 -11.00
CA PRO A 42 -14.78 -6.47 -12.30
C PRO A 42 -14.39 -5.25 -13.14
N VAL A 43 -15.15 -4.17 -13.05
CA VAL A 43 -14.89 -2.96 -13.85
C VAL A 43 -13.64 -2.24 -13.35
N ALA A 44 -13.52 -2.02 -12.03
CA ALA A 44 -12.39 -1.32 -11.46
C ALA A 44 -11.11 -2.19 -11.50
N ALA A 45 -11.22 -3.49 -11.28
CA ALA A 45 -10.12 -4.42 -11.41
C ALA A 45 -9.57 -4.42 -12.85
N ALA A 46 -10.44 -4.57 -13.87
CA ALA A 46 -10.03 -4.52 -15.27
C ALA A 46 -9.45 -3.16 -15.68
N ALA A 47 -9.94 -2.05 -15.12
CA ALA A 47 -9.37 -0.72 -15.36
C ALA A 47 -7.97 -0.60 -14.74
N LEU A 48 -7.77 -1.13 -13.54
CA LEU A 48 -6.48 -1.09 -12.84
C LEU A 48 -5.40 -1.89 -13.59
N HIS A 49 -5.74 -3.03 -14.20
CA HIS A 49 -4.83 -3.78 -15.08
C HIS A 49 -4.40 -2.98 -16.33
N ARG A 50 -5.11 -1.94 -16.69
CA ARG A 50 -4.76 -1.00 -17.77
C ARG A 50 -4.16 0.31 -17.24
N GLU A 51 -3.67 0.29 -16.01
CA GLU A 51 -3.09 1.47 -15.34
C GLU A 51 -4.07 2.66 -15.21
N GLN A 52 -5.37 2.36 -15.10
CA GLN A 52 -6.44 3.36 -14.95
C GLN A 52 -7.01 3.30 -13.52
N PRO A 53 -6.44 4.03 -12.54
CA PRO A 53 -6.77 3.88 -11.13
C PRO A 53 -8.08 4.54 -10.70
N VAL A 54 -8.68 5.41 -11.53
CA VAL A 54 -9.84 6.25 -11.15
C VAL A 54 -11.01 5.41 -10.63
N ALA A 55 -11.34 4.31 -11.33
CA ALA A 55 -12.44 3.42 -10.92
C ALA A 55 -12.13 2.74 -9.57
N ALA A 56 -10.89 2.29 -9.35
CA ALA A 56 -10.44 1.68 -8.11
C ALA A 56 -10.40 2.70 -6.95
N LEU A 57 -9.96 3.93 -7.20
CA LEU A 57 -10.02 5.02 -6.22
C LEU A 57 -11.45 5.35 -5.79
N ARG A 58 -12.42 5.28 -6.71
CA ARG A 58 -13.84 5.44 -6.37
C ARG A 58 -14.37 4.25 -5.58
N ALA A 59 -14.06 3.03 -6.01
CA ALA A 59 -14.47 1.81 -5.32
C ALA A 59 -13.97 1.73 -3.88
N THR A 60 -12.80 2.32 -3.58
CA THR A 60 -12.20 2.34 -2.24
C THR A 60 -12.43 3.65 -1.48
N ALA A 61 -13.25 4.56 -2.00
CA ALA A 61 -13.55 5.83 -1.32
C ALA A 61 -14.36 5.57 -0.04
N PRO A 62 -14.10 6.33 1.06
CA PRO A 62 -14.78 6.11 2.35
C PRO A 62 -16.31 6.22 2.31
N ASP A 63 -16.84 7.07 1.43
CA ASP A 63 -18.27 7.25 1.20
C ASP A 63 -18.90 6.11 0.37
N HIS A 64 -18.09 5.28 -0.28
CA HIS A 64 -18.53 4.15 -1.09
C HIS A 64 -18.26 2.79 -0.41
N ALA A 65 -17.00 2.52 -0.04
CA ALA A 65 -16.57 1.25 0.54
C ALA A 65 -16.55 1.24 2.08
N GLY A 66 -16.83 2.39 2.71
CA GLY A 66 -16.67 2.57 4.15
C GLY A 66 -15.21 2.74 4.59
N THR A 67 -15.02 2.82 5.90
CA THR A 67 -13.71 3.08 6.53
C THR A 67 -13.08 1.83 7.14
N GLY A 68 -13.41 0.65 6.61
CA GLY A 68 -12.87 -0.63 7.06
C GLY A 68 -11.36 -0.78 6.75
N PRO A 69 -10.68 -1.77 7.37
CA PRO A 69 -9.25 -2.00 7.15
C PRO A 69 -8.92 -2.28 5.68
N LEU A 70 -9.61 -3.20 5.03
CA LEU A 70 -9.31 -3.60 3.65
C LEU A 70 -9.39 -2.42 2.65
N PRO A 71 -10.52 -1.67 2.52
CA PRO A 71 -10.56 -0.54 1.58
C PRO A 71 -9.54 0.54 1.90
N THR A 72 -9.23 0.80 3.17
CA THR A 72 -8.19 1.75 3.58
C THR A 72 -6.81 1.30 3.11
N LEU A 73 -6.46 0.02 3.31
CA LEU A 73 -5.15 -0.52 2.90
C LEU A 73 -5.02 -0.61 1.39
N VAL A 74 -6.06 -1.04 0.67
CA VAL A 74 -6.06 -1.07 -0.80
C VAL A 74 -5.87 0.35 -1.35
N ARG A 75 -6.64 1.32 -0.86
CA ARG A 75 -6.52 2.71 -1.26
C ARG A 75 -5.11 3.27 -1.02
N HIS A 76 -4.54 2.96 0.14
CA HIS A 76 -3.26 3.52 0.58
C HIS A 76 -2.06 2.79 -0.06
N LEU A 77 -1.98 1.47 0.11
CA LEU A 77 -0.79 0.69 -0.25
C LEU A 77 -0.75 0.29 -1.74
N LEU A 78 -1.92 0.00 -2.35
CA LEU A 78 -1.97 -0.44 -3.75
C LEU A 78 -2.20 0.73 -4.73
N LEU A 79 -3.06 1.70 -4.34
CA LEU A 79 -3.42 2.81 -5.22
C LEU A 79 -2.60 4.07 -4.97
N GLY A 80 -1.69 4.06 -3.99
CA GLY A 80 -0.78 5.16 -3.71
C GLY A 80 -1.45 6.42 -3.12
N ALA A 81 -2.70 6.34 -2.68
CA ALA A 81 -3.43 7.50 -2.19
C ALA A 81 -3.09 7.81 -0.72
N ALA A 82 -3.08 9.10 -0.37
CA ALA A 82 -3.00 9.50 1.03
C ALA A 82 -4.29 9.11 1.77
N VAL A 83 -4.14 8.79 3.05
CA VAL A 83 -5.24 8.53 3.99
C VAL A 83 -4.99 9.27 5.29
N ASP A 84 -6.02 9.46 6.11
CA ASP A 84 -5.86 10.05 7.43
C ASP A 84 -5.12 9.09 8.37
N ARG A 85 -4.28 9.63 9.26
CA ARG A 85 -3.52 8.86 10.24
C ARG A 85 -4.43 7.95 11.08
N GLY A 86 -5.53 8.49 11.57
CA GLY A 86 -6.49 7.71 12.35
C GLY A 86 -7.14 6.56 11.57
N ALA A 87 -7.33 6.71 10.26
CA ALA A 87 -7.80 5.63 9.40
C ALA A 87 -6.74 4.53 9.25
N LEU A 88 -5.47 4.91 9.04
CA LEU A 88 -4.39 3.95 8.94
C LEU A 88 -4.12 3.22 10.27
N ASP A 89 -4.16 3.93 11.41
CA ASP A 89 -4.00 3.33 12.73
C ASP A 89 -5.11 2.31 13.04
N ARG A 90 -6.35 2.55 12.58
CA ARG A 90 -7.43 1.56 12.68
C ARG A 90 -7.24 0.38 11.74
N ALA A 91 -6.66 0.60 10.57
CA ALA A 91 -6.41 -0.46 9.59
C ALA A 91 -5.20 -1.33 9.96
N LEU A 92 -4.24 -0.78 10.72
CA LEU A 92 -3.02 -1.45 11.17
C LEU A 92 -2.90 -1.36 12.72
N PRO A 93 -3.81 -2.00 13.48
CA PRO A 93 -3.90 -1.79 14.93
C PRO A 93 -2.70 -2.29 15.73
N ARG A 94 -1.90 -3.22 15.21
CA ARG A 94 -0.69 -3.74 15.86
C ARG A 94 0.55 -2.94 15.46
N LEU A 95 0.67 -2.60 14.18
CA LEU A 95 1.80 -1.86 13.65
C LEU A 95 1.67 -0.35 13.92
N GLY A 96 0.49 0.20 13.65
CA GLY A 96 0.22 1.63 13.65
C GLY A 96 1.00 2.42 12.60
N THR A 97 0.62 3.67 12.39
CA THR A 97 1.33 4.57 11.49
C THR A 97 2.79 4.76 11.92
N ALA A 98 3.06 4.86 13.23
CA ALA A 98 4.43 5.03 13.74
C ALA A 98 5.33 3.81 13.41
N GLY A 99 4.81 2.59 13.48
CA GLY A 99 5.53 1.39 13.06
C GLY A 99 5.76 1.36 11.56
N ALA A 100 4.78 1.75 10.77
CA ALA A 100 4.87 1.84 9.32
C ALA A 100 5.92 2.89 8.88
N GLU A 101 6.01 4.05 9.57
CA GLU A 101 7.07 5.04 9.36
C GLU A 101 8.46 4.47 9.69
N ARG A 102 8.60 3.73 10.80
CA ARG A 102 9.87 3.08 11.17
C ARG A 102 10.33 2.03 10.18
N LEU A 103 9.39 1.30 9.55
CA LEU A 103 9.67 0.38 8.45
C LEU A 103 9.99 1.11 7.13
N GLY A 104 9.74 2.43 7.03
CA GLY A 104 9.92 3.18 5.80
C GLY A 104 8.83 2.94 4.75
N LEU A 105 7.66 2.52 5.17
CA LEU A 105 6.53 2.23 4.27
C LEU A 105 5.71 3.48 3.96
N VAL A 106 5.66 4.43 4.89
CA VAL A 106 4.82 5.62 4.82
C VAL A 106 5.52 6.86 5.37
N ALA A 107 4.99 8.04 5.04
CA ALA A 107 5.37 9.31 5.63
C ALA A 107 4.12 10.07 6.10
N ALA A 108 4.04 10.36 7.40
CA ALA A 108 2.96 11.13 7.99
C ALA A 108 3.29 12.64 8.00
N ALA A 109 2.29 13.48 7.72
CA ALA A 109 2.43 14.93 7.80
C ALA A 109 2.52 15.44 9.25
N GLY A 110 1.98 14.67 10.20
CA GLY A 110 1.96 15.01 11.61
C GLY A 110 1.49 13.86 12.50
N ARG A 111 1.09 14.19 13.73
CA ARG A 111 0.68 13.20 14.75
C ARG A 111 -0.82 13.20 15.05
N GLY A 112 -1.58 14.15 14.49
CA GLY A 112 -3.03 14.23 14.63
C GLY A 112 -3.72 13.12 13.85
N ALA A 113 -4.91 12.73 14.30
CA ALA A 113 -5.70 11.68 13.66
C ALA A 113 -6.10 12.03 12.21
N ASP A 114 -6.27 13.32 11.94
CA ASP A 114 -6.66 13.85 10.61
C ASP A 114 -5.44 14.24 9.75
N ASP A 115 -4.22 14.07 10.28
CA ASP A 115 -3.01 14.36 9.48
C ASP A 115 -2.86 13.32 8.36
N ALA A 116 -2.54 13.82 7.17
CA ALA A 116 -2.38 12.98 6.00
C ALA A 116 -1.15 12.07 6.11
N VAL A 117 -1.32 10.82 5.75
CA VAL A 117 -0.25 9.83 5.62
C VAL A 117 -0.13 9.43 4.15
N ARG A 118 1.08 9.56 3.58
CA ARG A 118 1.38 9.18 2.21
C ARG A 118 2.14 7.86 2.19
N PRO A 119 1.84 6.94 1.26
CA PRO A 119 2.65 5.76 1.06
C PRO A 119 4.01 6.15 0.43
N LEU A 120 5.05 5.39 0.74
CA LEU A 120 6.39 5.50 0.16
C LEU A 120 6.71 4.32 -0.73
N ILE A 121 5.93 3.25 -0.63
CA ILE A 121 6.05 2.01 -1.39
C ILE A 121 4.67 1.55 -1.88
N ASP A 122 4.68 0.71 -2.90
CA ASP A 122 3.56 -0.15 -3.29
C ASP A 122 3.69 -1.48 -2.52
N LEU A 123 2.62 -1.94 -1.87
CA LEU A 123 2.58 -3.23 -1.18
C LEU A 123 1.34 -3.99 -1.63
N ARG A 124 1.55 -5.07 -2.38
CA ARG A 124 0.48 -5.85 -3.00
C ARG A 124 0.44 -7.29 -2.53
N PRO A 125 -0.77 -7.88 -2.40
CA PRO A 125 -0.91 -9.31 -2.22
C PRO A 125 -0.61 -10.04 -3.53
N TYR A 126 0.06 -11.18 -3.40
CA TYR A 126 0.27 -12.15 -4.47
C TYR A 126 -0.17 -13.52 -4.02
N ALA A 127 -0.63 -14.32 -4.96
CA ALA A 127 -0.97 -15.70 -4.73
C ALA A 127 -0.43 -16.57 -5.87
N ALA A 128 0.13 -17.72 -5.51
CA ALA A 128 0.48 -18.76 -6.46
C ALA A 128 -0.10 -20.09 -6.00
N ARG A 129 -0.32 -20.98 -6.94
CA ARG A 129 -0.74 -22.36 -6.66
C ARG A 129 0.28 -23.29 -7.26
N ASP A 130 0.81 -24.19 -6.44
CA ASP A 130 1.71 -25.26 -6.84
C ASP A 130 1.17 -26.62 -6.41
N ALA A 131 1.99 -27.67 -6.55
CA ALA A 131 1.62 -29.04 -6.17
C ALA A 131 1.40 -29.20 -4.65
N ALA A 132 1.92 -28.31 -3.82
CA ALA A 132 1.76 -28.31 -2.37
C ALA A 132 0.53 -27.52 -1.91
N GLY A 133 -0.10 -26.73 -2.79
CA GLY A 133 -1.30 -25.93 -2.49
C GLY A 133 -1.21 -24.47 -2.91
N ALA A 134 -2.11 -23.65 -2.33
CA ALA A 134 -2.10 -22.20 -2.54
C ALA A 134 -1.18 -21.53 -1.52
N VAL A 135 -0.30 -20.66 -1.99
CA VAL A 135 0.58 -19.83 -1.16
C VAL A 135 0.31 -18.36 -1.47
N GLY A 136 0.17 -17.54 -0.41
CA GLY A 136 0.02 -16.10 -0.51
C GLY A 136 1.17 -15.38 0.17
N TRP A 137 1.55 -14.23 -0.36
CA TRP A 137 2.54 -13.33 0.23
C TRP A 137 2.24 -11.88 -0.18
N TRP A 138 2.93 -10.94 0.43
CA TRP A 138 2.90 -9.52 0.03
C TRP A 138 4.26 -9.13 -0.52
N LEU A 139 4.24 -8.40 -1.63
CA LEU A 139 5.42 -7.88 -2.28
C LEU A 139 5.47 -6.37 -2.16
N ALA A 140 6.61 -5.87 -1.68
CA ALA A 140 6.90 -4.45 -1.64
C ALA A 140 7.72 -4.04 -2.87
N SER A 141 7.32 -2.97 -3.53
CA SER A 141 8.03 -2.36 -4.65
C SER A 141 7.96 -0.83 -4.57
N ASP A 142 8.66 -0.15 -5.45
CA ASP A 142 8.52 1.30 -5.54
C ASP A 142 7.15 1.70 -6.08
N LEU A 143 6.68 2.89 -5.69
CA LEU A 143 5.46 3.45 -6.24
C LEU A 143 5.61 3.68 -7.75
N GLY A 144 4.63 3.21 -8.52
CA GLY A 144 4.57 3.43 -9.96
C GLY A 144 4.25 4.88 -10.36
N GLU A 145 4.39 5.20 -11.65
CA GLU A 145 4.09 6.52 -12.22
C GLU A 145 2.67 7.02 -11.89
N THR A 146 1.70 6.11 -11.88
CA THR A 146 0.29 6.42 -11.59
C THR A 146 0.09 6.97 -10.17
N ALA A 147 0.89 6.50 -9.21
CA ALA A 147 0.83 6.95 -7.83
C ALA A 147 1.67 8.21 -7.58
N THR A 148 2.81 8.33 -8.27
CA THR A 148 3.75 9.45 -8.10
C THR A 148 3.43 10.65 -8.99
N GLY A 149 2.76 10.43 -10.12
CA GLY A 149 2.56 11.43 -11.17
C GLY A 149 3.85 11.88 -11.86
N ALA A 150 4.94 11.13 -11.71
CA ALA A 150 6.26 11.44 -12.25
C ALA A 150 6.86 10.22 -12.95
N ALA A 151 7.76 10.47 -13.92
CA ALA A 151 8.49 9.40 -14.59
C ALA A 151 9.33 8.59 -13.61
N LEU A 152 9.43 7.28 -13.85
CA LEU A 152 10.17 6.36 -12.99
C LEU A 152 11.67 6.67 -13.07
N PRO A 153 12.38 6.70 -11.93
CA PRO A 153 13.83 6.80 -11.92
C PRO A 153 14.48 5.55 -12.51
N ALA A 154 15.73 5.66 -13.00
CA ALA A 154 16.42 4.58 -13.65
C ALA A 154 16.69 3.35 -12.76
N ASP A 155 16.67 3.55 -11.43
CA ASP A 155 16.85 2.53 -10.39
C ASP A 155 15.53 2.06 -9.77
N HIS A 156 14.40 2.32 -10.45
CA HIS A 156 13.07 1.92 -9.99
C HIS A 156 12.94 0.40 -9.87
N VAL A 157 12.48 -0.07 -8.71
CA VAL A 157 12.15 -1.47 -8.47
C VAL A 157 10.70 -1.73 -8.86
N LEU A 158 10.53 -2.41 -10.00
CA LEU A 158 9.22 -2.80 -10.49
C LEU A 158 8.58 -3.84 -9.58
N GLY A 159 7.30 -3.65 -9.28
CA GLY A 159 6.45 -4.73 -8.81
C GLY A 159 6.29 -5.78 -9.91
N VAL A 160 6.16 -7.03 -9.53
CA VAL A 160 5.78 -8.10 -10.47
C VAL A 160 4.31 -7.91 -10.78
N GLY A 161 3.97 -7.65 -12.05
CA GLY A 161 2.60 -7.52 -12.54
C GLY A 161 1.97 -8.87 -12.86
#